data_44ee9e37903a285fe4fa0a2accf852f5
#
_entry.id   44ee9e37903a285fe4fa0a2accf852f5
#
_cell.length_a   1.000
_cell.length_b   1.000
_cell.length_c   1.000
_cell.angle_alpha   90.00
_cell.angle_beta   90.00
_cell.angle_gamma   90.00
#
_symmetry.space_group_name_H-M   'P 1'
#
loop_
_entity.id
_entity.type
_entity.pdbx_description
1 polymer ?
#
loop_
_entity_poly.entity_id
_entity_poly.type
_entity_poly.pdbx_seq_one_letter_code
_entity_poly.pdbx_strand_id
1 'polypeptide(L)'
;MSRSTSSAAAGESLVRAIGTLGLAAGVINITIGGGIFRLPALVAASLGPAAPLAYLVCALAISLIVFCIADAGSRVARTGGPYAYVGVAFGPYVGFLCGVLLWLTGIFATAAVSTVFASGIGLLVPALSGRVMEALV
;
A
#
# COMPACT_ATOMS: atom_id res chain seq x y z
N MET A 1 39.28 -4.80 37.06
CA MET A 1 39.11 -4.09 35.81
C MET A 1 37.87 -4.63 35.13
N SER A 2 36.73 -4.07 35.49
CA SER A 2 35.42 -4.47 34.96
C SER A 2 34.94 -3.34 34.02
N ARG A 3 35.00 -3.56 32.72
CA ARG A 3 34.37 -2.68 31.74
C ARG A 3 32.95 -3.18 31.53
N SER A 4 32.04 -2.45 32.11
CA SER A 4 30.60 -2.55 31.87
C SER A 4 30.27 -2.36 30.39
N THR A 5 29.80 -3.42 29.77
CA THR A 5 29.09 -3.38 28.48
C THR A 5 27.68 -2.82 28.68
N SER A 6 27.60 -1.50 28.87
CA SER A 6 26.35 -0.75 28.82
C SER A 6 26.19 -0.14 27.40
N SER A 7 25.83 -0.96 26.43
CA SER A 7 25.50 -0.48 25.10
C SER A 7 24.46 -1.39 24.43
N ALA A 8 23.27 -1.47 25.01
CA ALA A 8 22.17 -2.16 24.38
C ALA A 8 20.82 -1.64 24.87
N ALA A 9 20.62 -0.33 24.84
CA ALA A 9 19.31 0.29 24.96
C ALA A 9 19.34 1.71 24.39
N ALA A 10 19.95 1.90 23.22
CA ALA A 10 19.59 3.04 22.40
C ALA A 10 18.20 2.71 21.84
N GLY A 11 17.17 3.06 22.60
CA GLY A 11 15.81 3.04 22.10
C GLY A 11 15.80 3.79 20.77
N GLU A 12 15.40 3.12 19.68
CA GLU A 12 15.16 3.75 18.40
C GLU A 12 14.13 4.86 18.61
N SER A 13 14.63 6.07 18.89
CA SER A 13 13.80 7.24 18.93
C SER A 13 13.33 7.49 17.51
N LEU A 14 12.03 7.33 17.28
CA LEU A 14 11.39 7.67 16.00
C LEU A 14 11.68 9.14 15.70
N VAL A 15 12.50 9.39 14.70
CA VAL A 15 12.78 10.74 14.22
C VAL A 15 11.55 11.23 13.45
N ARG A 16 10.84 12.19 14.01
CA ARG A 16 9.72 12.86 13.32
C ARG A 16 10.26 13.83 12.26
N ALA A 17 10.76 13.27 11.15
CA ALA A 17 11.32 14.05 10.04
C ALA A 17 10.26 14.51 9.03
N ILE A 18 9.09 13.88 8.99
CA ILE A 18 8.04 14.17 8.02
C ILE A 18 6.87 14.83 8.74
N GLY A 19 6.50 16.04 8.31
CA GLY A 19 5.31 16.73 8.79
C GLY A 19 4.02 16.09 8.27
N THR A 20 2.90 16.39 8.90
CA THR A 20 1.58 15.85 8.57
C THR A 20 1.21 16.03 7.09
N LEU A 21 1.57 17.18 6.51
CA LEU A 21 1.32 17.48 5.10
C LEU A 21 2.14 16.59 4.16
N GLY A 22 3.43 16.39 4.48
CA GLY A 22 4.30 15.50 3.71
C GLY A 22 3.86 14.04 3.77
N LEU A 23 3.39 13.59 4.96
CA LEU A 23 2.83 12.27 5.13
C LEU A 23 1.54 12.10 4.31
N ALA A 24 0.62 13.07 4.36
CA ALA A 24 -0.61 13.05 3.59
C ALA A 24 -0.34 13.02 2.08
N ALA A 25 0.60 13.83 1.60
CA ALA A 25 1.01 13.82 0.19
C ALA A 25 1.60 12.47 -0.22
N GLY A 26 2.42 11.86 0.62
CA GLY A 26 2.97 10.51 0.40
C GLY A 26 1.89 9.44 0.29
N VAL A 27 0.91 9.46 1.20
CA VAL A 27 -0.23 8.53 1.19
C VAL A 27 -1.06 8.69 -0.09
N ILE A 28 -1.38 9.93 -0.48
CA ILE A 28 -2.10 10.22 -1.73
C ILE A 28 -1.33 9.67 -2.92
N ASN A 29 -0.02 9.93 -3.00
CA ASN A 29 0.82 9.46 -4.10
C ASN A 29 0.85 7.92 -4.21
N ILE A 30 0.93 7.20 -3.09
CA ILE A 30 0.90 5.74 -3.07
C ILE A 30 -0.49 5.20 -3.44
N THR A 31 -1.55 5.89 -3.04
CA THR A 31 -2.94 5.47 -3.30
C THR A 31 -3.35 5.72 -4.75
N ILE A 32 -2.83 6.78 -5.39
CA ILE A 32 -3.01 7.06 -6.82
C ILE A 32 -2.12 6.11 -7.64
N GLY A 33 -2.44 4.83 -7.63
CA GLY A 33 -1.79 3.84 -8.49
C GLY A 33 -2.37 3.82 -9.92
N GLY A 34 -1.86 2.89 -10.77
CA GLY A 34 -2.36 2.69 -12.13
C GLY A 34 -3.87 2.40 -12.23
N GLY A 35 -4.49 2.01 -11.12
CA GLY A 35 -5.93 1.75 -11.03
C GLY A 35 -6.80 2.98 -11.34
N ILE A 36 -6.36 4.19 -10.99
CA ILE A 36 -7.14 5.41 -11.22
C ILE A 36 -7.43 5.65 -12.72
N PHE A 37 -6.56 5.15 -13.60
CA PHE A 37 -6.71 5.32 -15.05
C PHE A 37 -7.60 4.24 -15.70
N ARG A 38 -7.65 3.03 -15.12
CA ARG A 38 -8.39 1.89 -15.70
C ARG A 38 -9.70 1.57 -14.98
N LEU A 39 -9.72 1.67 -13.66
CA LEU A 39 -10.89 1.28 -12.86
C LEU A 39 -12.15 2.07 -13.19
N PRO A 40 -12.13 3.40 -13.42
CA PRO A 40 -13.35 4.15 -13.73
C PRO A 40 -14.01 3.64 -15.03
N ALA A 41 -13.21 3.37 -16.07
CA ALA A 41 -13.72 2.87 -17.33
C ALA A 41 -14.31 1.45 -17.19
N LEU A 42 -13.63 0.55 -16.45
CA LEU A 42 -14.10 -0.81 -16.22
C LEU A 42 -15.38 -0.84 -15.39
N VAL A 43 -15.45 -0.07 -14.32
CA VAL A 43 -16.63 0.02 -13.46
C VAL A 43 -17.80 0.64 -14.20
N ALA A 44 -17.57 1.69 -14.98
CA ALA A 44 -18.60 2.29 -15.81
C ALA A 44 -19.13 1.32 -16.89
N ALA A 45 -18.24 0.54 -17.50
CA ALA A 45 -18.64 -0.48 -18.49
C ALA A 45 -19.45 -1.62 -17.87
N SER A 46 -19.16 -2.01 -16.62
CA SER A 46 -19.83 -3.12 -15.93
C SER A 46 -21.14 -2.72 -15.26
N LEU A 47 -21.18 -1.55 -14.62
CA LEU A 47 -22.28 -1.09 -13.77
C LEU A 47 -23.08 0.07 -14.37
N GLY A 48 -22.62 0.65 -15.49
CA GLY A 48 -23.31 1.78 -16.13
C GLY A 48 -23.62 2.92 -15.15
N PRO A 49 -24.88 3.39 -15.09
CA PRO A 49 -25.29 4.51 -14.22
C PRO A 49 -25.09 4.25 -12.71
N ALA A 50 -24.94 2.98 -12.30
CA ALA A 50 -24.73 2.61 -10.88
C ALA A 50 -23.26 2.72 -10.44
N ALA A 51 -22.34 3.01 -11.35
CA ALA A 51 -20.91 3.15 -11.03
C ALA A 51 -20.61 4.13 -9.87
N PRO A 52 -21.21 5.33 -9.80
CA PRO A 52 -20.97 6.24 -8.68
C PRO A 52 -21.41 5.68 -7.32
N LEU A 53 -22.52 4.93 -7.31
CA LEU A 53 -23.00 4.27 -6.08
C LEU A 53 -22.00 3.21 -5.59
N ALA A 54 -21.44 2.42 -6.48
CA ALA A 54 -20.42 1.43 -6.16
C ALA A 54 -19.18 2.10 -5.53
N TYR A 55 -18.71 3.22 -6.09
CA TYR A 55 -17.60 3.99 -5.50
C TYR A 55 -17.93 4.51 -4.12
N LEU A 56 -19.15 4.99 -3.89
CA LEU A 56 -19.57 5.49 -2.59
C LEU A 56 -19.59 4.38 -1.52
N VAL A 57 -20.12 3.21 -1.87
CA VAL A 57 -20.10 2.03 -0.98
C VAL A 57 -18.66 1.60 -0.66
N CYS A 58 -17.80 1.51 -1.67
CA CYS A 58 -16.38 1.18 -1.48
C CYS A 58 -15.67 2.23 -0.61
N ALA A 59 -15.91 3.51 -0.84
CA ALA A 59 -15.32 4.59 -0.05
C ALA A 59 -15.73 4.50 1.42
N LEU A 60 -17.00 4.20 1.69
CA LEU A 60 -17.51 4.00 3.05
C LEU A 60 -16.82 2.80 3.73
N ALA A 61 -16.73 1.66 3.03
CA ALA A 61 -16.08 0.46 3.55
C ALA A 61 -14.60 0.69 3.85
N ILE A 62 -13.87 1.34 2.93
CA ILE A 62 -12.45 1.66 3.12
C ILE A 62 -12.27 2.65 4.28
N SER A 63 -13.15 3.65 4.41
CA SER A 63 -13.09 4.61 5.53
C SER A 63 -13.18 3.92 6.88
N LEU A 64 -14.06 2.93 7.04
CA LEU A 64 -14.16 2.15 8.28
C LEU A 64 -12.86 1.40 8.58
N ILE A 65 -12.24 0.78 7.57
CA ILE A 65 -10.96 0.08 7.72
C ILE A 65 -9.85 1.07 8.13
N VAL A 66 -9.81 2.25 7.50
CA VAL A 66 -8.82 3.29 7.81
C VAL A 66 -8.97 3.77 9.25
N PHE A 67 -10.19 3.99 9.75
CA PHE A 67 -10.42 4.35 11.14
C PHE A 67 -9.93 3.28 12.11
N CYS A 68 -10.19 1.99 11.83
CA CYS A 68 -9.68 0.89 12.65
C CYS A 68 -8.15 0.86 12.69
N ILE A 69 -7.49 1.03 11.55
CA ILE A 69 -6.02 1.05 11.47
C ILE A 69 -5.45 2.29 12.16
N ALA A 70 -6.10 3.45 12.04
CA ALA A 70 -5.67 4.68 12.69
C ALA A 70 -5.77 4.57 14.23
N ASP A 71 -6.85 3.98 14.76
CA ASP A 71 -6.99 3.72 16.19
C ASP A 71 -5.91 2.74 16.68
N ALA A 72 -5.68 1.64 15.97
CA ALA A 72 -4.61 0.69 16.28
C ALA A 72 -3.23 1.36 16.27
N GLY A 73 -2.96 2.20 15.26
CA GLY A 73 -1.70 2.96 15.16
C GLY A 73 -1.50 3.99 16.25
N SER A 74 -2.56 4.55 16.79
CA SER A 74 -2.48 5.49 17.93
C SER A 74 -2.08 4.80 19.25
N ARG A 75 -2.38 3.51 19.37
CA ARG A 75 -2.13 2.71 20.58
C ARG A 75 -0.78 1.97 20.59
N VAL A 76 -0.25 1.68 19.40
CA VAL A 76 0.98 0.89 19.24
C VAL A 76 2.09 1.77 18.70
N ALA A 77 2.98 2.24 19.58
CA ALA A 77 4.16 3.04 19.22
C ALA A 77 5.31 2.16 18.69
N ARG A 78 5.05 1.25 17.76
CA ARG A 78 6.05 0.38 17.12
C ARG A 78 6.16 0.71 15.63
N THR A 79 7.40 0.72 15.14
CA THR A 79 7.67 0.75 13.68
C THR A 79 7.22 -0.55 13.03
N GLY A 80 6.58 -0.46 11.86
CA GLY A 80 6.19 -1.63 11.09
C GLY A 80 4.76 -1.60 10.53
N GLY A 81 3.93 -0.65 10.96
CA GLY A 81 2.57 -0.51 10.46
C GLY A 81 1.67 -1.71 10.78
N PRO A 82 0.80 -2.14 9.85
CA PRO A 82 -0.25 -3.12 10.13
C PRO A 82 0.25 -4.46 10.70
N TYR A 83 1.40 -4.99 10.23
CA TYR A 83 1.93 -6.24 10.75
C TYR A 83 2.36 -6.14 12.22
N ALA A 84 2.87 -4.98 12.63
CA ALA A 84 3.25 -4.76 14.03
C ALA A 84 2.02 -4.69 14.94
N TYR A 85 0.92 -4.06 14.48
CA TYR A 85 -0.33 -3.98 15.22
C TYR A 85 -0.97 -5.36 15.40
N VAL A 86 -0.99 -6.15 14.32
CA VAL A 86 -1.47 -7.54 14.34
C VAL A 86 -0.59 -8.40 15.25
N GLY A 87 0.74 -8.23 15.20
CA GLY A 87 1.67 -8.96 16.06
C GLY A 87 1.49 -8.68 17.56
N VAL A 88 1.13 -7.44 17.92
CA VAL A 88 0.82 -7.08 19.31
C VAL A 88 -0.53 -7.65 19.75
N ALA A 89 -1.54 -7.65 18.89
CA ALA A 89 -2.89 -8.09 19.22
C ALA A 89 -3.05 -9.62 19.23
N PHE A 90 -2.45 -10.33 18.26
CA PHE A 90 -2.68 -11.74 17.99
C PHE A 90 -1.43 -12.62 18.13
N GLY A 91 -0.31 -12.02 18.51
CA GLY A 91 0.95 -12.72 18.71
C GLY A 91 1.87 -12.73 17.48
N PRO A 92 3.15 -13.16 17.68
CA PRO A 92 4.22 -13.00 16.68
C PRO A 92 3.99 -13.84 15.43
N TYR A 93 3.37 -14.99 15.53
CA TYR A 93 3.09 -15.87 14.39
C TYR A 93 2.10 -15.25 13.41
N VAL A 94 0.99 -14.69 13.93
CA VAL A 94 -0.04 -14.04 13.10
C VAL A 94 0.51 -12.72 12.51
N GLY A 95 1.32 -12.00 13.29
CA GLY A 95 2.03 -10.81 12.80
C GLY A 95 2.98 -11.14 11.64
N PHE A 96 3.76 -12.22 11.74
CA PHE A 96 4.63 -12.68 10.65
C PHE A 96 3.82 -13.02 9.38
N LEU A 97 2.74 -13.78 9.52
CA LEU A 97 1.87 -14.13 8.40
C LEU A 97 1.29 -12.88 7.72
N CYS A 98 0.83 -11.92 8.51
CA CYS A 98 0.38 -10.61 8.01
C CYS A 98 1.48 -9.88 7.24
N GLY A 99 2.71 -9.88 7.74
CA GLY A 99 3.87 -9.29 7.07
C GLY A 99 4.16 -9.94 5.71
N VAL A 100 4.10 -11.25 5.62
CA VAL A 100 4.28 -12.00 4.36
C VAL A 100 3.18 -11.65 3.35
N LEU A 101 1.92 -11.58 3.80
CA LEU A 101 0.80 -11.19 2.93
C LEU A 101 0.93 -9.76 2.42
N LEU A 102 1.36 -8.83 3.25
CA LEU A 102 1.62 -7.45 2.85
C LEU A 102 2.76 -7.36 1.83
N TRP A 103 3.82 -8.15 2.02
CA TRP A 103 4.94 -8.22 1.08
C TRP A 103 4.50 -8.76 -0.28
N LEU A 104 3.75 -9.86 -0.31
CA LEU A 104 3.17 -10.41 -1.54
C LEU A 104 2.25 -9.40 -2.24
N THR A 105 1.39 -8.72 -1.48
CA THR A 105 0.52 -7.66 -1.99
C THR A 105 1.33 -6.55 -2.67
N GLY A 106 2.46 -6.15 -2.08
CA GLY A 106 3.38 -5.17 -2.66
C GLY A 106 3.96 -5.62 -4.01
N ILE A 107 4.36 -6.88 -4.11
CA ILE A 107 4.88 -7.45 -5.37
C ILE A 107 3.79 -7.42 -6.47
N PHE A 108 2.59 -7.92 -6.17
CA PHE A 108 1.49 -7.93 -7.13
C PHE A 108 1.04 -6.52 -7.52
N ALA A 109 1.02 -5.58 -6.58
CA ALA A 109 0.69 -4.19 -6.86
C ALA A 109 1.72 -3.56 -7.82
N THR A 110 3.01 -3.80 -7.60
CA THR A 110 4.08 -3.30 -8.48
C THR A 110 3.97 -3.90 -9.88
N ALA A 111 3.73 -5.21 -9.98
CA ALA A 111 3.52 -5.88 -11.26
C ALA A 111 2.30 -5.30 -12.00
N ALA A 112 1.19 -5.06 -11.30
CA ALA A 112 -0.01 -4.47 -11.90
C ALA A 112 0.24 -3.06 -12.44
N VAL A 113 0.97 -2.21 -11.70
CA VAL A 113 1.34 -0.87 -12.17
C VAL A 113 2.24 -0.95 -13.39
N SER A 114 3.21 -1.87 -13.41
CA SER A 114 4.10 -2.08 -14.56
C SER A 114 3.35 -2.48 -15.83
N THR A 115 2.34 -3.33 -15.73
CA THR A 115 1.51 -3.72 -16.90
C THR A 115 0.68 -2.55 -17.44
N VAL A 116 0.13 -1.70 -16.55
CA VAL A 116 -0.60 -0.50 -16.97
C VAL A 116 0.33 0.48 -17.68
N PHE A 117 1.53 0.67 -17.17
CA PHE A 117 2.54 1.53 -17.77
C PHE A 117 2.99 1.01 -19.14
N ALA A 118 3.27 -0.29 -19.25
CA ALA A 118 3.64 -0.94 -20.52
C ALA A 118 2.55 -0.80 -21.57
N SER A 119 1.27 -0.99 -21.20
CA SER A 119 0.16 -0.80 -22.13
C SER A 119 -0.01 0.66 -22.57
N GLY A 120 0.27 1.62 -21.70
CA GLY A 120 0.28 3.04 -22.04
C GLY A 120 1.37 3.41 -23.05
N ILE A 121 2.58 2.88 -22.89
CA ILE A 121 3.67 3.08 -23.86
C ILE A 121 3.31 2.44 -25.20
N GLY A 122 2.71 1.26 -25.20
CA GLY A 122 2.28 0.58 -26.44
C GLY A 122 1.27 1.37 -27.27
N LEU A 123 0.43 2.18 -26.62
CA LEU A 123 -0.48 3.10 -27.32
C LEU A 123 0.24 4.29 -27.96
N LEU A 124 1.32 4.79 -27.32
CA LEU A 124 2.10 5.94 -27.82
C LEU A 124 3.07 5.53 -28.94
N VAL A 125 3.64 4.33 -28.83
CA VAL A 125 4.64 3.82 -29.80
C VAL A 125 4.27 2.40 -30.20
N PRO A 126 3.42 2.22 -31.26
CA PRO A 126 2.94 0.92 -31.71
C PRO A 126 4.06 -0.07 -32.09
N ALA A 127 5.22 0.43 -32.51
CA ALA A 127 6.38 -0.38 -32.86
C ALA A 127 7.03 -1.10 -31.64
N LEU A 128 6.80 -0.59 -30.42
CA LEU A 128 7.30 -1.20 -29.18
C LEU A 128 6.30 -2.19 -28.56
N SER A 129 5.02 -2.11 -28.91
CA SER A 129 3.96 -2.91 -28.29
C SER A 129 4.18 -4.42 -28.44
N GLY A 130 4.68 -4.89 -29.59
CA GLY A 130 4.99 -6.29 -29.82
C GLY A 130 6.11 -6.81 -28.93
N ARG A 131 7.22 -6.08 -28.80
CA ARG A 131 8.39 -6.48 -28.02
C ARG A 131 8.16 -6.43 -26.50
N VAL A 132 7.37 -5.47 -26.03
CA VAL A 132 7.05 -5.34 -24.60
C VAL A 132 6.08 -6.43 -24.16
N MET A 133 5.14 -6.82 -25.04
CA MET A 133 4.21 -7.92 -24.74
C MET A 133 4.92 -9.27 -24.72
N GLU A 134 5.88 -9.52 -25.63
CA GLU A 134 6.73 -10.74 -25.61
C GLU A 134 7.66 -10.82 -24.41
N ALA A 135 8.10 -9.69 -23.84
CA ALA A 135 8.97 -9.66 -22.67
C ALA A 135 8.22 -9.83 -21.34
N LEU A 136 6.89 -9.69 -21.33
CA LEU A 136 6.02 -9.79 -20.15
C LEU A 136 5.33 -11.17 -20.01
N VAL A 137 5.40 -12.02 -21.03
CA VAL A 137 4.92 -13.41 -21.05
C VAL A 137 6.09 -14.38 -20.89
#